data_4ff369742e152addb9d059c71bbddeb7
#
_entry.id   4ff369742e152addb9d059c71bbddeb7
#
_cell.length_a   1.000
_cell.length_b   1.000
_cell.length_c   1.000
_cell.angle_alpha   90.00
_cell.angle_beta   90.00
_cell.angle_gamma   90.00
#
_symmetry.space_group_name_H-M   'P 1'
#
loop_
_entity.id
_entity.type
_entity.pdbx_description
1 polymer ?
#
loop_
_entity_poly.entity_id
_entity_poly.type
_entity_poly.pdbx_seq_one_letter_code
_entity_poly.pdbx_strand_id
1 'polypeptide(L)'
;SQRADHGILPPAWGGRKGPQLGFPADRPLDSVFVTDMQGYEIGRVRTPSLAAQSNIPASPVRGMPCPQTWFDPILQKHARSFPQITLRHRVKLENFMEDGSGVTAKLTDEESGRAETMRAKYLVGCEGIASTVRDLLGIEMRGETLIDWAMTVYLRIPHLDAQHDKGKAFRYVFVGPEGTWSMLSIVDGKDLWRLQLVDLTEDRLHRADIDALMRRCLGRDIAYTVEHKDLWTRKSTVADRFMNGRVFLAGDSAHAHPPNGGLGMNTGIQDAFDLSWKLA
;
A
#
# COMPACT_ATOMS: atom_id res chain seq x y z
N SER A 1 20.32 17.69 24.91
CA SER A 1 19.72 17.47 23.59
C SER A 1 18.71 16.33 23.72
N GLN A 2 17.44 16.68 23.91
CA GLN A 2 16.34 15.73 23.89
C GLN A 2 16.24 15.20 22.45
N ARG A 3 16.51 13.92 22.26
CA ARG A 3 16.16 13.23 21.02
C ARG A 3 14.65 13.25 20.93
N ALA A 4 14.12 13.90 19.92
CA ALA A 4 12.71 13.82 19.59
C ALA A 4 12.37 12.35 19.33
N ASP A 5 11.43 11.83 20.10
CA ASP A 5 10.86 10.48 19.92
C ASP A 5 9.99 10.54 18.66
N HIS A 6 10.59 10.23 17.51
CA HIS A 6 9.92 10.26 16.20
C HIS A 6 9.11 8.97 15.92
N GLY A 7 8.61 8.34 16.96
CA GLY A 7 7.66 7.25 16.82
C GLY A 7 6.29 7.77 16.38
N ILE A 8 5.94 7.59 15.11
CA ILE A 8 4.62 7.92 14.55
C ILE A 8 3.50 7.11 15.23
N LEU A 9 3.85 6.00 15.86
CA LEU A 9 2.93 5.19 16.65
C LEU A 9 3.08 5.50 18.14
N PRO A 10 1.97 5.59 18.90
CA PRO A 10 2.01 5.88 20.33
C PRO A 10 2.88 4.88 21.10
N PRO A 11 3.43 5.26 22.27
CA PRO A 11 4.26 4.38 23.12
C PRO A 11 3.63 3.02 23.46
N ALA A 12 2.30 2.92 23.47
CA ALA A 12 1.57 1.66 23.63
C ALA A 12 1.84 0.65 22.49
N TRP A 13 2.34 1.12 21.35
CA TRP A 13 2.74 0.29 20.19
C TRP A 13 4.25 0.00 20.18
N GLY A 14 5.05 0.78 20.88
CA GLY A 14 6.51 0.61 21.04
C GLY A 14 6.92 -0.38 22.13
N GLY A 15 5.97 -0.97 22.84
CA GLY A 15 6.25 -2.06 23.76
C GLY A 15 6.80 -3.27 23.00
N ARG A 16 7.87 -3.87 23.49
CA ARG A 16 8.73 -4.94 22.94
C ARG A 16 8.07 -6.12 22.18
N LYS A 17 6.76 -6.11 22.02
CA LYS A 17 5.95 -7.00 21.17
C LYS A 17 5.04 -6.11 20.34
N GLY A 18 5.50 -5.69 19.16
CA GLY A 18 4.63 -5.15 18.13
C GLY A 18 3.44 -6.09 17.89
N PRO A 19 2.34 -5.63 17.24
CA PRO A 19 1.22 -6.51 16.95
C PRO A 19 1.77 -7.80 16.34
N GLN A 20 1.38 -8.95 16.86
CA GLN A 20 1.70 -10.24 16.24
C GLN A 20 0.92 -10.31 14.93
N LEU A 21 1.45 -9.63 13.92
CA LEU A 21 1.02 -9.81 12.56
C LEU A 21 1.43 -11.23 12.21
N GLY A 22 0.52 -12.04 11.73
CA GLY A 22 0.71 -13.47 11.53
C GLY A 22 1.81 -13.88 10.53
N PHE A 23 2.70 -12.93 10.15
CA PHE A 23 3.85 -13.22 9.29
C PHE A 23 4.93 -13.99 10.09
N PRO A 24 5.41 -15.16 9.60
CA PRO A 24 6.40 -15.97 10.30
C PRO A 24 7.70 -15.20 10.53
N ALA A 25 8.12 -15.12 11.81
CA ALA A 25 9.30 -14.35 12.20
C ALA A 25 10.63 -14.95 11.70
N ASP A 26 10.65 -16.25 11.42
CA ASP A 26 11.79 -17.01 10.92
C ASP A 26 11.92 -17.01 9.39
N ARG A 27 10.86 -16.58 8.66
CA ARG A 27 10.91 -16.57 7.19
C ARG A 27 11.92 -15.55 6.69
N PRO A 28 12.89 -15.95 5.82
CA PRO A 28 13.81 -15.02 5.17
C PRO A 28 13.05 -13.98 4.34
N LEU A 29 13.51 -12.72 4.40
CA LEU A 29 12.94 -11.64 3.59
C LEU A 29 13.70 -11.45 2.27
N ASP A 30 14.32 -12.51 1.79
CA ASP A 30 15.12 -12.55 0.56
C ASP A 30 14.31 -12.18 -0.68
N SER A 31 14.98 -11.55 -1.65
CA SER A 31 14.51 -11.45 -3.03
C SER A 31 15.35 -12.39 -3.90
N VAL A 32 14.71 -13.36 -4.53
CA VAL A 32 15.36 -14.39 -5.35
C VAL A 32 15.03 -14.15 -6.81
N PHE A 33 16.06 -14.01 -7.63
CA PHE A 33 15.91 -13.81 -9.07
C PHE A 33 16.00 -15.16 -9.76
N VAL A 34 14.99 -15.52 -10.51
CA VAL A 34 14.86 -16.86 -11.15
C VAL A 34 14.37 -16.74 -12.58
N THR A 35 14.65 -17.74 -13.40
CA THR A 35 13.99 -17.86 -14.72
C THR A 35 12.52 -18.27 -14.57
N ASP A 36 12.28 -19.24 -13.72
CA ASP A 36 11.00 -19.76 -13.23
C ASP A 36 11.26 -20.55 -11.94
N MET A 37 10.22 -21.09 -11.28
CA MET A 37 10.38 -21.78 -10.00
C MET A 37 11.08 -23.16 -10.12
N GLN A 38 11.12 -23.76 -11.31
CA GLN A 38 11.84 -25.04 -11.57
C GLN A 38 13.18 -24.79 -12.28
N GLY A 39 13.40 -23.60 -12.83
CA GLY A 39 14.57 -23.21 -13.60
C GLY A 39 15.76 -22.77 -12.75
N TYR A 40 16.55 -21.84 -13.27
CA TYR A 40 17.77 -21.38 -12.63
C TYR A 40 17.54 -20.27 -11.62
N GLU A 41 18.24 -20.33 -10.48
CA GLU A 41 18.46 -19.16 -9.62
C GLU A 41 19.59 -18.32 -10.21
N ILE A 42 19.25 -17.12 -10.69
CA ILE A 42 20.18 -16.17 -11.30
C ILE A 42 20.95 -15.42 -10.22
N GLY A 43 20.28 -15.13 -9.10
CA GLY A 43 20.88 -14.42 -7.98
C GLY A 43 19.93 -14.25 -6.81
N ARG A 44 20.47 -13.79 -5.68
CA ARG A 44 19.72 -13.61 -4.44
C ARG A 44 20.20 -12.38 -3.68
N VAL A 45 19.28 -11.50 -3.35
CA VAL A 45 19.51 -10.44 -2.37
C VAL A 45 19.03 -10.95 -1.01
N ARG A 46 20.00 -11.24 -0.14
CA ARG A 46 19.73 -11.75 1.21
C ARG A 46 19.23 -10.62 2.11
N THR A 47 18.12 -10.89 2.79
CA THR A 47 17.57 -10.00 3.81
C THR A 47 17.17 -10.84 5.01
N PRO A 48 17.74 -10.57 6.20
CA PRO A 48 17.46 -11.36 7.39
C PRO A 48 15.97 -11.45 7.71
N SER A 49 15.55 -12.59 8.25
CA SER A 49 14.20 -12.76 8.79
C SER A 49 13.95 -11.79 9.95
N LEU A 50 12.69 -11.54 10.30
CA LEU A 50 12.34 -10.67 11.44
C LEU A 50 13.00 -11.12 12.75
N ALA A 51 13.14 -12.44 12.95
CA ALA A 51 13.81 -13.01 14.13
C ALA A 51 15.33 -12.75 14.12
N ALA A 52 15.95 -12.74 12.94
CA ALA A 52 17.41 -12.58 12.77
C ALA A 52 17.85 -11.11 12.63
N GLN A 53 16.93 -10.17 12.48
CA GLN A 53 17.28 -8.75 12.39
C GLN A 53 17.84 -8.26 13.73
N SER A 54 19.04 -7.68 13.69
CA SER A 54 19.59 -6.93 14.81
C SER A 54 18.91 -5.57 14.96
N ASN A 55 19.08 -4.94 16.11
CA ASN A 55 18.60 -3.58 16.30
C ASN A 55 19.28 -2.63 15.30
N ILE A 56 18.47 -1.82 14.63
CA ILE A 56 18.96 -0.79 13.70
C ILE A 56 19.25 0.46 14.52
N PRO A 57 20.50 0.97 14.55
CA PRO A 57 20.83 2.15 15.38
C PRO A 57 20.00 3.39 15.02
N ALA A 58 19.52 3.49 13.78
CA ALA A 58 18.76 4.63 13.26
C ALA A 58 17.25 4.56 13.52
N SER A 59 16.73 3.41 14.03
CA SER A 59 15.30 3.26 14.28
C SER A 59 15.05 2.50 15.59
N PRO A 60 14.11 2.97 16.43
CA PRO A 60 13.73 2.26 17.65
C PRO A 60 12.90 1.00 17.37
N VAL A 61 12.37 0.87 16.14
CA VAL A 61 11.50 -0.22 15.71
C VAL A 61 12.04 -0.85 14.44
N ARG A 62 11.97 -2.18 14.36
CA ARG A 62 12.35 -2.93 13.15
C ARG A 62 11.29 -2.76 12.07
N GLY A 63 11.74 -2.70 10.81
CA GLY A 63 10.85 -2.81 9.65
C GLY A 63 10.21 -4.20 9.59
N MET A 64 8.91 -4.26 9.21
CA MET A 64 8.22 -5.53 9.03
C MET A 64 7.31 -5.48 7.81
N PRO A 65 7.13 -6.59 7.09
CA PRO A 65 6.06 -6.71 6.10
C PRO A 65 4.69 -6.60 6.79
N CYS A 66 3.91 -5.60 6.39
CA CYS A 66 2.56 -5.40 6.91
C CYS A 66 1.63 -5.04 5.75
N PRO A 67 0.91 -6.02 5.19
CA PRO A 67 -0.11 -5.73 4.17
C PRO A 67 -1.19 -4.80 4.71
N GLN A 68 -1.74 -3.94 3.87
CA GLN A 68 -2.84 -3.03 4.23
C GLN A 68 -4.03 -3.77 4.82
N THR A 69 -4.34 -4.97 4.33
CA THR A 69 -5.40 -5.82 4.87
C THR A 69 -5.26 -6.16 6.36
N TRP A 70 -4.05 -6.08 6.89
CA TRP A 70 -3.78 -6.24 8.32
C TRP A 70 -3.62 -4.90 9.04
N PHE A 71 -3.00 -3.93 8.36
CA PHE A 71 -2.68 -2.64 8.96
C PHE A 71 -3.93 -1.77 9.15
N ASP A 72 -4.82 -1.71 8.16
CA ASP A 72 -6.01 -0.88 8.22
C ASP A 72 -6.95 -1.23 9.38
N PRO A 73 -7.29 -2.51 9.67
CA PRO A 73 -8.08 -2.87 10.85
C PRO A 73 -7.45 -2.44 12.16
N ILE A 74 -6.11 -2.47 12.23
CA ILE A 74 -5.37 -2.05 13.43
C ILE A 74 -5.52 -0.54 13.62
N LEU A 75 -5.31 0.25 12.58
CA LEU A 75 -5.47 1.71 12.61
C LEU A 75 -6.92 2.11 12.94
N GLN A 76 -7.90 1.45 12.32
CA GLN A 76 -9.31 1.69 12.60
C GLN A 76 -9.66 1.39 14.07
N LYS A 77 -9.20 0.25 14.60
CA LYS A 77 -9.40 -0.10 16.01
C LYS A 77 -8.76 0.95 16.93
N HIS A 78 -7.56 1.39 16.59
CA HIS A 78 -6.86 2.42 17.36
C HIS A 78 -7.61 3.76 17.29
N ALA A 79 -8.01 4.22 16.11
CA ALA A 79 -8.79 5.44 15.95
C ALA A 79 -10.09 5.41 16.77
N ARG A 80 -10.83 4.30 16.75
CA ARG A 80 -12.06 4.14 17.55
C ARG A 80 -11.84 4.14 19.08
N SER A 81 -10.60 3.96 19.54
CA SER A 81 -10.29 4.04 20.98
C SER A 81 -10.26 5.47 21.54
N PHE A 82 -10.26 6.48 20.66
CA PHE A 82 -10.29 7.89 21.05
C PHE A 82 -11.73 8.42 20.97
N PRO A 83 -12.31 8.91 22.07
CA PRO A 83 -13.70 9.39 22.10
C PRO A 83 -13.91 10.64 21.24
N GLN A 84 -12.83 11.35 20.89
CA GLN A 84 -12.86 12.54 20.01
C GLN A 84 -12.93 12.20 18.54
N ILE A 85 -12.71 10.94 18.16
CA ILE A 85 -12.69 10.50 16.75
C ILE A 85 -14.01 9.81 16.43
N THR A 86 -14.71 10.33 15.43
CA THR A 86 -15.88 9.68 14.82
C THR A 86 -15.49 9.09 13.49
N LEU A 87 -15.46 7.77 13.38
CA LEU A 87 -15.14 7.04 12.16
C LEU A 87 -16.44 6.57 11.49
N ARG A 88 -16.72 7.09 10.30
CA ARG A 88 -17.92 6.77 9.51
C ARG A 88 -17.49 6.15 8.19
N HIS A 89 -18.12 5.05 7.83
CA HIS A 89 -17.95 4.37 6.55
C HIS A 89 -19.18 4.60 5.67
N ARG A 90 -19.03 4.39 4.37
CA ARG A 90 -20.10 4.58 3.37
C ARG A 90 -20.73 5.98 3.41
N VAL A 91 -19.90 6.97 3.72
CA VAL A 91 -20.30 8.38 3.65
C VAL A 91 -19.44 9.05 2.63
N LYS A 92 -20.07 9.51 1.55
CA LYS A 92 -19.42 10.16 0.42
C LYS A 92 -19.49 11.68 0.56
N LEU A 93 -18.36 12.35 0.33
CA LEU A 93 -18.32 13.80 0.14
C LEU A 93 -18.80 14.14 -1.27
N GLU A 94 -19.86 14.92 -1.38
CA GLU A 94 -20.37 15.37 -2.69
C GLU A 94 -19.81 16.74 -3.07
N ASN A 95 -19.73 17.65 -2.11
CA ASN A 95 -19.25 19.02 -2.34
C ASN A 95 -18.90 19.68 -1.00
N PHE A 96 -18.22 20.81 -1.05
CA PHE A 96 -17.97 21.66 0.11
C PHE A 96 -17.89 23.14 -0.28
N MET A 97 -18.06 24.01 0.73
CA MET A 97 -17.84 25.44 0.62
C MET A 97 -17.02 25.91 1.82
N GLU A 98 -16.07 26.79 1.55
CA GLU A 98 -15.32 27.52 2.58
C GLU A 98 -15.84 28.96 2.68
N ASP A 99 -15.92 29.50 3.91
CA ASP A 99 -16.36 30.88 4.16
C ASP A 99 -15.40 31.69 5.03
N GLY A 100 -14.12 31.29 5.08
CA GLY A 100 -13.07 31.93 5.89
C GLY A 100 -13.13 31.57 7.40
N SER A 101 -14.29 31.18 7.94
CA SER A 101 -14.44 30.73 9.34
C SER A 101 -14.43 29.21 9.49
N GLY A 102 -14.69 28.47 8.40
CA GLY A 102 -14.70 27.01 8.35
C GLY A 102 -15.12 26.48 7.00
N VAL A 103 -15.28 25.17 6.94
CA VAL A 103 -15.69 24.42 5.74
C VAL A 103 -17.01 23.73 6.03
N THR A 104 -17.98 23.92 5.14
CA THR A 104 -19.28 23.25 5.17
C THR A 104 -19.31 22.19 4.08
N ALA A 105 -19.31 20.92 4.46
CA ALA A 105 -19.32 19.77 3.58
C ALA A 105 -20.74 19.23 3.38
N LYS A 106 -21.09 18.86 2.15
CA LYS A 106 -22.30 18.10 1.82
C LYS A 106 -21.91 16.63 1.68
N LEU A 107 -22.54 15.78 2.45
CA LEU A 107 -22.26 14.36 2.55
C LEU A 107 -23.49 13.56 2.14
N THR A 108 -23.28 12.37 1.59
CA THR A 108 -24.34 11.40 1.29
C THR A 108 -23.97 10.07 1.97
N ASP A 109 -24.88 9.56 2.78
CA ASP A 109 -24.79 8.19 3.28
C ASP A 109 -25.18 7.24 2.14
N GLU A 110 -24.24 6.42 1.68
CA GLU A 110 -24.43 5.56 0.50
C GLU A 110 -25.37 4.38 0.78
N GLU A 111 -25.63 4.04 2.03
CA GLU A 111 -26.52 2.94 2.38
C GLU A 111 -27.99 3.40 2.39
N SER A 112 -28.26 4.56 3.00
CA SER A 112 -29.61 5.10 3.13
C SER A 112 -29.97 6.11 2.03
N GLY A 113 -29.01 6.61 1.28
CA GLY A 113 -29.18 7.73 0.32
C GLY A 113 -29.43 9.08 0.99
N ARG A 114 -29.30 9.18 2.30
CA ARG A 114 -29.58 10.40 3.05
C ARG A 114 -28.45 11.41 2.87
N ALA A 115 -28.83 12.61 2.42
CA ALA A 115 -27.92 13.74 2.39
C ALA A 115 -27.89 14.45 3.77
N GLU A 116 -26.72 14.92 4.14
CA GLU A 116 -26.49 15.72 5.35
C GLU A 116 -25.45 16.80 5.09
N THR A 117 -25.39 17.76 6.01
CA THR A 117 -24.41 18.84 5.97
C THR A 117 -23.60 18.81 7.27
N MET A 118 -22.27 18.88 7.14
CA MET A 118 -21.34 18.92 8.28
C MET A 118 -20.48 20.18 8.19
N ARG A 119 -20.31 20.86 9.32
CA ARG A 119 -19.39 21.99 9.43
C ARG A 119 -18.15 21.62 10.24
N ALA A 120 -16.99 22.02 9.74
CA ALA A 120 -15.69 21.80 10.40
C ALA A 120 -14.81 23.05 10.29
N LYS A 121 -13.77 23.14 11.10
CA LYS A 121 -12.75 24.19 10.97
C LYS A 121 -11.89 23.99 9.73
N TYR A 122 -11.59 22.74 9.42
CA TYR A 122 -10.74 22.32 8.31
C TYR A 122 -11.32 21.09 7.62
N LEU A 123 -10.97 20.89 6.37
CA LEU A 123 -11.21 19.67 5.59
C LEU A 123 -9.87 19.13 5.09
N VAL A 124 -9.63 17.84 5.23
CA VAL A 124 -8.44 17.18 4.70
C VAL A 124 -8.87 16.08 3.73
N GLY A 125 -8.48 16.20 2.46
CA GLY A 125 -8.65 15.20 1.42
C GLY A 125 -7.55 14.15 1.51
N CYS A 126 -7.92 12.91 1.87
CA CYS A 126 -7.04 11.75 1.95
C CYS A 126 -7.63 10.56 1.19
N GLU A 127 -8.48 10.82 0.18
CA GLU A 127 -9.28 9.81 -0.51
C GLU A 127 -8.54 9.14 -1.69
N GLY A 128 -7.23 9.37 -1.76
CA GLY A 128 -6.38 8.70 -2.75
C GLY A 128 -6.28 9.44 -4.08
N ILE A 129 -5.81 8.72 -5.10
CA ILE A 129 -5.44 9.32 -6.39
C ILE A 129 -6.61 9.94 -7.16
N ALA A 130 -7.83 9.43 -6.96
CA ALA A 130 -9.08 9.97 -7.52
C ALA A 130 -9.77 10.92 -6.53
N SER A 131 -9.04 11.92 -6.05
CA SER A 131 -9.48 12.81 -4.97
C SER A 131 -10.56 13.79 -5.43
N THR A 132 -11.76 13.64 -4.89
CA THR A 132 -12.88 14.56 -5.05
C THR A 132 -12.53 15.95 -4.50
N VAL A 133 -11.85 16.01 -3.36
CA VAL A 133 -11.43 17.29 -2.74
C VAL A 133 -10.49 18.05 -3.65
N ARG A 134 -9.46 17.38 -4.19
CA ARG A 134 -8.51 17.97 -5.13
C ARG A 134 -9.23 18.52 -6.37
N ASP A 135 -10.11 17.72 -6.96
CA ASP A 135 -10.82 18.07 -8.19
C ASP A 135 -11.76 19.26 -7.98
N LEU A 136 -12.50 19.32 -6.85
CA LEU A 136 -13.34 20.44 -6.47
C LEU A 136 -12.54 21.74 -6.23
N LEU A 137 -11.30 21.64 -5.80
CA LEU A 137 -10.39 22.78 -5.63
C LEU A 137 -9.75 23.25 -6.95
N GLY A 138 -9.91 22.49 -8.04
CA GLY A 138 -9.21 22.77 -9.30
C GLY A 138 -7.68 22.69 -9.16
N ILE A 139 -7.19 21.79 -8.32
CA ILE A 139 -5.75 21.58 -8.12
C ILE A 139 -5.27 20.54 -9.13
N GLU A 140 -4.29 20.94 -9.94
CA GLU A 140 -3.72 20.09 -10.97
C GLU A 140 -2.62 19.17 -10.42
N MET A 141 -2.52 17.96 -10.97
CA MET A 141 -1.41 17.05 -10.73
C MET A 141 -0.34 17.26 -11.81
N ARG A 142 0.91 17.48 -11.38
CA ARG A 142 2.07 17.65 -12.25
C ARG A 142 2.96 16.41 -12.22
N GLY A 143 3.57 16.08 -13.34
CA GLY A 143 4.46 14.94 -13.51
C GLY A 143 3.91 13.91 -14.48
N GLU A 144 4.37 12.67 -14.39
CA GLU A 144 3.98 11.58 -15.28
C GLU A 144 2.66 10.96 -14.83
N THR A 145 1.57 11.31 -15.49
CA THR A 145 0.22 10.84 -15.18
C THR A 145 -0.05 9.40 -15.62
N LEU A 146 0.79 8.86 -16.50
CA LEU A 146 0.79 7.46 -16.92
C LEU A 146 2.22 7.04 -17.26
N ILE A 147 2.84 6.23 -16.41
CA ILE A 147 4.12 5.57 -16.72
C ILE A 147 3.82 4.31 -17.51
N ASP A 148 3.00 3.43 -16.97
CA ASP A 148 2.53 2.21 -17.60
C ASP A 148 1.32 1.62 -16.87
N TRP A 149 0.90 0.46 -17.35
CA TRP A 149 -0.15 -0.35 -16.73
C TRP A 149 0.46 -1.49 -15.92
N ALA A 150 -0.21 -1.85 -14.86
CA ALA A 150 0.20 -2.93 -13.97
C ALA A 150 -0.99 -3.81 -13.59
N MET A 151 -0.69 -5.06 -13.28
CA MET A 151 -1.66 -6.03 -12.77
C MET A 151 -1.14 -6.64 -11.48
N THR A 152 -2.02 -6.73 -10.51
CA THR A 152 -1.80 -7.46 -9.26
C THR A 152 -2.82 -8.57 -9.15
N VAL A 153 -2.36 -9.80 -8.92
CA VAL A 153 -3.22 -10.96 -8.68
C VAL A 153 -2.88 -11.57 -7.33
N TYR A 154 -3.87 -11.68 -6.46
CA TYR A 154 -3.75 -12.42 -5.21
C TYR A 154 -4.15 -13.87 -5.45
N LEU A 155 -3.26 -14.76 -5.05
CA LEU A 155 -3.32 -16.19 -5.34
C LEU A 155 -3.10 -16.99 -4.07
N ARG A 156 -3.91 -18.02 -3.86
CA ARG A 156 -3.62 -19.01 -2.84
C ARG A 156 -2.92 -20.20 -3.51
N ILE A 157 -1.67 -20.44 -3.11
CA ILE A 157 -0.82 -21.51 -3.65
C ILE A 157 -0.35 -22.36 -2.47
N PRO A 158 -1.07 -23.44 -2.15
CA PRO A 158 -0.72 -24.28 -1.00
C PRO A 158 0.68 -24.90 -1.14
N HIS A 159 1.46 -24.80 -0.06
CA HIS A 159 2.77 -25.46 0.05
C HIS A 159 3.76 -25.13 -1.08
N LEU A 160 3.68 -23.94 -1.69
CA LEU A 160 4.58 -23.57 -2.78
C LEU A 160 6.06 -23.77 -2.41
N ASP A 161 6.46 -23.37 -1.20
CA ASP A 161 7.85 -23.51 -0.72
C ASP A 161 8.40 -24.95 -0.75
N ALA A 162 7.53 -25.94 -0.72
CA ALA A 162 7.91 -27.37 -0.81
C ALA A 162 7.91 -27.89 -2.25
N GLN A 163 7.53 -27.08 -3.23
CA GLN A 163 7.36 -27.47 -4.62
C GLN A 163 8.49 -27.03 -5.54
N HIS A 164 9.56 -26.46 -4.97
CA HIS A 164 10.75 -26.01 -5.69
C HIS A 164 11.99 -26.05 -4.78
N ASP A 165 13.18 -25.91 -5.36
CA ASP A 165 14.48 -25.98 -4.69
C ASP A 165 15.08 -24.62 -4.27
N LYS A 166 14.37 -23.51 -4.54
CA LYS A 166 14.87 -22.14 -4.27
C LYS A 166 14.83 -21.75 -2.78
N GLY A 167 14.22 -22.60 -1.92
CA GLY A 167 14.02 -22.31 -0.51
C GLY A 167 13.02 -21.19 -0.26
N LYS A 168 12.72 -20.93 1.02
CA LYS A 168 11.80 -19.85 1.41
C LYS A 168 12.38 -18.47 1.13
N ALA A 169 11.56 -17.57 0.61
CA ALA A 169 11.91 -16.19 0.37
C ALA A 169 10.69 -15.27 0.58
N PHE A 170 10.91 -13.98 0.64
CA PHE A 170 9.82 -13.00 0.63
C PHE A 170 9.25 -12.82 -0.78
N ARG A 171 10.14 -12.84 -1.80
CA ARG A 171 9.70 -12.73 -3.20
C ARG A 171 10.61 -13.49 -4.15
N TYR A 172 9.99 -13.94 -5.23
CA TYR A 172 10.67 -14.48 -6.41
C TYR A 172 10.46 -13.50 -7.56
N VAL A 173 11.55 -13.07 -8.18
CA VAL A 173 11.57 -12.10 -9.28
C VAL A 173 11.88 -12.88 -10.55
N PHE A 174 10.95 -12.89 -11.51
CA PHE A 174 11.09 -13.65 -12.74
C PHE A 174 11.79 -12.83 -13.81
N VAL A 175 12.87 -13.40 -14.35
CA VAL A 175 13.73 -12.76 -15.35
C VAL A 175 13.73 -13.59 -16.61
N GLY A 176 13.42 -12.95 -17.74
CA GLY A 176 13.47 -13.53 -19.07
C GLY A 176 14.36 -12.73 -19.99
N PRO A 177 14.37 -13.05 -21.30
CA PRO A 177 15.11 -12.26 -22.30
C PRO A 177 14.70 -10.79 -22.36
N GLU A 178 13.46 -10.50 -21.98
CA GLU A 178 12.89 -9.16 -21.87
C GLU A 178 13.28 -8.42 -20.57
N GLY A 179 14.07 -9.04 -19.71
CA GLY A 179 14.40 -8.53 -18.36
C GLY A 179 13.44 -9.05 -17.31
N THR A 180 13.25 -8.28 -16.21
CA THR A 180 12.27 -8.61 -15.17
C THR A 180 10.86 -8.38 -15.69
N TRP A 181 10.06 -9.45 -15.74
CA TRP A 181 8.71 -9.37 -16.30
C TRP A 181 7.59 -9.60 -15.26
N SER A 182 7.90 -10.21 -14.13
CA SER A 182 6.94 -10.45 -13.05
C SER A 182 7.63 -10.69 -11.72
N MET A 183 6.87 -10.60 -10.64
CA MET A 183 7.32 -11.02 -9.32
C MET A 183 6.18 -11.69 -8.55
N LEU A 184 6.51 -12.73 -7.78
CA LEU A 184 5.62 -13.45 -6.88
C LEU A 184 6.09 -13.23 -5.44
N SER A 185 5.28 -12.53 -4.64
CA SER A 185 5.63 -12.17 -3.26
C SER A 185 4.66 -12.83 -2.28
N ILE A 186 5.19 -13.39 -1.20
CA ILE A 186 4.35 -13.94 -0.12
C ILE A 186 3.70 -12.80 0.66
N VAL A 187 2.42 -12.91 0.96
CA VAL A 187 1.63 -11.90 1.68
C VAL A 187 1.50 -12.23 3.15
N ASP A 188 1.03 -13.44 3.45
CA ASP A 188 0.75 -13.90 4.82
C ASP A 188 1.87 -14.80 5.40
N GLY A 189 2.91 -15.06 4.61
CA GLY A 189 4.02 -15.94 4.98
C GLY A 189 3.67 -17.43 4.94
N LYS A 190 2.49 -17.81 4.45
CA LYS A 190 1.99 -19.19 4.38
C LYS A 190 1.71 -19.61 2.94
N ASP A 191 0.55 -19.26 2.42
CA ASP A 191 0.06 -19.71 1.12
C ASP A 191 -0.64 -18.62 0.29
N LEU A 192 -0.85 -17.42 0.85
CA LEU A 192 -1.35 -16.27 0.10
C LEU A 192 -0.19 -15.55 -0.58
N TRP A 193 -0.21 -15.53 -1.90
CA TRP A 193 0.82 -14.94 -2.74
C TRP A 193 0.24 -13.79 -3.56
N ARG A 194 1.10 -12.86 -3.93
CA ARG A 194 0.78 -11.75 -4.81
C ARG A 194 1.68 -11.80 -6.04
N LEU A 195 1.08 -12.14 -7.18
CA LEU A 195 1.72 -11.99 -8.49
C LEU A 195 1.56 -10.54 -8.94
N GLN A 196 2.65 -9.94 -9.41
CA GLN A 196 2.68 -8.56 -9.87
C GLN A 196 3.37 -8.49 -11.23
N LEU A 197 2.66 -7.92 -12.20
CA LEU A 197 3.18 -7.59 -13.53
C LEU A 197 3.21 -6.08 -13.68
N VAL A 198 4.25 -5.57 -14.30
CA VAL A 198 4.49 -4.15 -14.57
C VAL A 198 4.97 -3.97 -16.00
N ASP A 199 5.14 -2.73 -16.44
CA ASP A 199 5.60 -2.38 -17.79
C ASP A 199 4.67 -2.91 -18.88
N LEU A 200 3.36 -2.92 -18.61
CA LEU A 200 2.34 -3.38 -19.53
C LEU A 200 1.77 -2.20 -20.34
N THR A 201 1.38 -2.49 -21.57
CA THR A 201 0.42 -1.65 -22.30
C THR A 201 -1.01 -2.05 -21.91
N GLU A 202 -1.97 -1.16 -22.10
CA GLU A 202 -3.38 -1.42 -21.82
C GLU A 202 -3.88 -2.68 -22.54
N ASP A 203 -3.52 -2.84 -23.80
CA ASP A 203 -3.86 -4.00 -24.63
C ASP A 203 -3.30 -5.31 -24.05
N ARG A 204 -2.02 -5.33 -23.65
CA ARG A 204 -1.40 -6.48 -22.99
C ARG A 204 -2.06 -6.83 -21.68
N LEU A 205 -2.46 -5.81 -20.91
CA LEU A 205 -3.15 -5.99 -19.64
C LEU A 205 -4.49 -6.71 -19.81
N HIS A 206 -5.30 -6.28 -20.79
CA HIS A 206 -6.60 -6.88 -21.06
C HIS A 206 -6.53 -8.30 -21.63
N ARG A 207 -5.44 -8.61 -22.33
CA ARG A 207 -5.19 -9.95 -22.90
C ARG A 207 -4.43 -10.89 -21.96
N ALA A 208 -4.08 -10.45 -20.75
CA ALA A 208 -3.29 -11.25 -19.84
C ALA A 208 -4.05 -12.53 -19.40
N ASP A 209 -3.54 -13.66 -19.80
CA ASP A 209 -3.97 -14.99 -19.38
C ASP A 209 -3.22 -15.38 -18.11
N ILE A 210 -3.95 -15.42 -16.99
CA ILE A 210 -3.37 -15.72 -15.67
C ILE A 210 -2.80 -17.14 -15.66
N ASP A 211 -3.47 -18.11 -16.27
CA ASP A 211 -2.99 -19.48 -16.28
C ASP A 211 -1.70 -19.65 -17.09
N ALA A 212 -1.58 -18.96 -18.22
CA ALA A 212 -0.35 -18.94 -18.99
C ALA A 212 0.79 -18.26 -18.21
N LEU A 213 0.51 -17.14 -17.52
CA LEU A 213 1.47 -16.45 -16.66
C LEU A 213 1.92 -17.34 -15.50
N MET A 214 0.99 -18.01 -14.83
CA MET A 214 1.30 -18.91 -13.72
C MET A 214 2.12 -20.10 -14.17
N ARG A 215 1.77 -20.74 -15.29
CA ARG A 215 2.61 -21.81 -15.87
C ARG A 215 4.02 -21.33 -16.16
N ARG A 216 4.17 -20.13 -16.69
CA ARG A 216 5.49 -19.53 -16.94
C ARG A 216 6.25 -19.25 -15.64
N CYS A 217 5.60 -18.73 -14.60
CA CYS A 217 6.21 -18.50 -13.29
C CYS A 217 6.63 -19.79 -12.60
N LEU A 218 5.72 -20.76 -12.58
CA LEU A 218 5.88 -21.98 -11.78
C LEU A 218 6.72 -23.05 -12.47
N GLY A 219 6.87 -22.99 -13.81
CA GLY A 219 7.63 -23.95 -14.62
C GLY A 219 6.99 -25.35 -14.71
N ARG A 220 5.86 -25.56 -14.04
CA ARG A 220 5.06 -26.78 -14.05
C ARG A 220 3.63 -26.50 -13.57
N ASP A 221 2.77 -27.46 -13.71
CA ASP A 221 1.41 -27.38 -13.18
C ASP A 221 1.43 -27.48 -11.65
N ILE A 222 1.03 -26.42 -10.98
CA ILE A 222 0.85 -26.31 -9.53
C ILE A 222 -0.55 -25.75 -9.29
N ALA A 223 -1.31 -26.40 -8.41
CA ALA A 223 -2.66 -25.96 -8.08
C ALA A 223 -2.65 -24.62 -7.34
N TYR A 224 -3.51 -23.71 -7.77
CA TYR A 224 -3.74 -22.42 -7.10
C TYR A 224 -5.19 -21.99 -7.28
N THR A 225 -5.61 -21.01 -6.47
CA THR A 225 -6.87 -20.29 -6.64
C THR A 225 -6.62 -18.80 -6.74
N VAL A 226 -7.35 -18.13 -7.63
CA VAL A 226 -7.34 -16.67 -7.73
C VAL A 226 -8.31 -16.11 -6.71
N GLU A 227 -7.81 -15.35 -5.75
CA GLU A 227 -8.61 -14.68 -4.72
C GLU A 227 -9.09 -13.30 -5.21
N HIS A 228 -8.22 -12.57 -5.90
CA HIS A 228 -8.51 -11.22 -6.35
C HIS A 228 -7.58 -10.78 -7.49
N LYS A 229 -8.06 -9.91 -8.37
CA LYS A 229 -7.30 -9.33 -9.48
C LYS A 229 -7.58 -7.83 -9.55
N ASP A 230 -6.52 -7.03 -9.53
CA ASP A 230 -6.56 -5.58 -9.71
C ASP A 230 -5.78 -5.16 -10.94
N LEU A 231 -6.33 -4.23 -11.69
CA LEU A 231 -5.69 -3.54 -12.82
C LEU A 231 -5.52 -2.07 -12.43
N TRP A 232 -4.31 -1.55 -12.58
CA TRP A 232 -4.01 -0.18 -12.17
C TRP A 232 -2.90 0.45 -13.01
N THR A 233 -2.75 1.76 -12.91
CA THR A 233 -1.71 2.51 -13.63
C THR A 233 -0.65 2.99 -12.66
N ARG A 234 0.63 2.90 -13.07
CA ARG A 234 1.72 3.56 -12.36
C ARG A 234 1.78 5.02 -12.76
N LYS A 235 1.95 5.87 -11.76
CA LYS A 235 2.00 7.32 -11.92
C LYS A 235 3.13 7.88 -11.04
N SER A 236 3.65 9.04 -11.44
CA SER A 236 4.61 9.81 -10.63
C SER A 236 4.18 11.27 -10.71
N THR A 237 3.28 11.66 -9.81
CA THR A 237 2.67 12.99 -9.86
C THR A 237 2.62 13.64 -8.49
N VAL A 238 2.66 14.98 -8.48
CA VAL A 238 2.53 15.82 -7.29
C VAL A 238 1.54 16.92 -7.60
N ALA A 239 0.65 17.21 -6.66
CA ALA A 239 -0.27 18.35 -6.74
C ALA A 239 0.52 19.67 -6.79
N ASP A 240 0.08 20.62 -7.61
CA ASP A 240 0.76 21.92 -7.74
C ASP A 240 0.67 22.76 -6.46
N ARG A 241 -0.28 22.45 -5.58
CA ARG A 241 -0.42 22.96 -4.21
C ARG A 241 -1.13 21.95 -3.32
N PHE A 242 -0.81 21.94 -2.04
CA PHE A 242 -1.34 20.97 -1.07
C PHE A 242 -2.46 21.55 -0.22
N MET A 243 -2.83 22.79 -0.45
CA MET A 243 -3.91 23.46 0.28
C MET A 243 -4.54 24.59 -0.53
N ASN A 244 -5.76 24.90 -0.16
CA ASN A 244 -6.44 26.14 -0.54
C ASN A 244 -7.30 26.57 0.65
N GLY A 245 -6.96 27.71 1.28
CA GLY A 245 -7.63 28.18 2.48
C GLY A 245 -7.58 27.15 3.63
N ARG A 246 -8.74 26.65 4.03
CA ARG A 246 -8.92 25.69 5.13
C ARG A 246 -9.05 24.24 4.65
N VAL A 247 -8.78 24.00 3.38
CA VAL A 247 -8.86 22.67 2.77
C VAL A 247 -7.46 22.20 2.39
N PHE A 248 -7.09 20.99 2.81
CA PHE A 248 -5.75 20.41 2.65
C PHE A 248 -5.83 19.08 1.91
N LEU A 249 -4.74 18.69 1.28
CA LEU A 249 -4.55 17.38 0.67
C LEU A 249 -3.39 16.65 1.35
N ALA A 250 -3.53 15.32 1.52
CA ALA A 250 -2.47 14.47 2.06
C ALA A 250 -2.49 13.08 1.39
N GLY A 251 -1.35 12.40 1.44
CA GLY A 251 -1.17 11.09 0.81
C GLY A 251 -1.39 11.12 -0.70
N ASP A 252 -1.97 10.06 -1.24
CA ASP A 252 -2.17 9.92 -2.70
C ASP A 252 -3.14 10.96 -3.30
N SER A 253 -3.86 11.72 -2.48
CA SER A 253 -4.61 12.90 -2.93
C SER A 253 -3.69 14.05 -3.33
N ALA A 254 -2.51 14.15 -2.70
CA ALA A 254 -1.51 15.19 -2.94
C ALA A 254 -0.36 14.73 -3.84
N HIS A 255 0.04 13.46 -3.78
CA HIS A 255 1.14 12.91 -4.57
C HIS A 255 0.96 11.40 -4.79
N ALA A 256 1.24 10.95 -6.00
CA ALA A 256 1.25 9.54 -6.36
C ALA A 256 2.66 9.09 -6.72
N HIS A 257 3.08 7.99 -6.12
CA HIS A 257 4.39 7.40 -6.37
C HIS A 257 4.27 6.05 -7.06
N PRO A 258 5.21 5.68 -7.94
CA PRO A 258 5.35 4.30 -8.35
C PRO A 258 5.57 3.42 -7.11
N PRO A 259 5.03 2.20 -7.06
CA PRO A 259 5.08 1.36 -5.85
C PRO A 259 6.48 0.80 -5.55
N ASN A 260 7.47 1.15 -6.35
CA ASN A 260 8.86 0.73 -6.21
C ASN A 260 9.42 1.21 -4.86
N GLY A 261 9.80 0.26 -4.01
CA GLY A 261 10.32 0.57 -2.67
C GLY A 261 9.25 0.67 -1.56
N GLY A 262 7.95 0.63 -1.88
CA GLY A 262 6.88 0.69 -0.87
C GLY A 262 6.76 2.04 -0.17
N LEU A 263 7.02 3.13 -0.88
CA LEU A 263 7.14 4.48 -0.30
C LEU A 263 5.78 5.18 -0.11
N GLY A 264 4.77 4.91 -0.96
CA GLY A 264 3.51 5.66 -0.99
C GLY A 264 2.81 5.73 0.37
N MET A 265 2.48 4.57 0.96
CA MET A 265 1.84 4.53 2.29
C MET A 265 2.69 5.19 3.37
N ASN A 266 4.00 4.96 3.37
CA ASN A 266 4.91 5.54 4.37
C ASN A 266 4.97 7.07 4.25
N THR A 267 4.98 7.61 3.04
CA THR A 267 4.93 9.05 2.79
C THR A 267 3.59 9.64 3.25
N GLY A 268 2.46 8.99 2.91
CA GLY A 268 1.14 9.44 3.37
C GLY A 268 0.98 9.45 4.90
N ILE A 269 1.59 8.50 5.60
CA ILE A 269 1.65 8.51 7.08
C ILE A 269 2.45 9.71 7.58
N GLN A 270 3.56 10.05 6.94
CA GLN A 270 4.36 11.23 7.30
C GLN A 270 3.60 12.54 7.04
N ASP A 271 2.86 12.62 5.93
CA ASP A 271 1.97 13.76 5.67
C ASP A 271 0.94 13.93 6.80
N ALA A 272 0.28 12.84 7.18
CA ALA A 272 -0.69 12.88 8.26
C ALA A 272 -0.08 13.32 9.59
N PHE A 273 1.13 12.85 9.90
CA PHE A 273 1.87 13.26 11.09
C PHE A 273 2.23 14.76 11.03
N ASP A 274 2.79 15.21 9.92
CA ASP A 274 3.22 16.61 9.75
C ASP A 274 2.03 17.58 9.72
N LEU A 275 0.92 17.21 9.10
CA LEU A 275 -0.27 18.05 9.01
C LEU A 275 -1.01 18.11 10.36
N SER A 276 -1.10 17.01 11.10
CA SER A 276 -1.95 16.92 12.29
C SER A 276 -1.58 17.94 13.36
N TRP A 277 -0.30 18.10 13.69
CA TRP A 277 0.14 19.06 14.71
C TRP A 277 0.04 20.53 14.24
N LYS A 278 0.05 20.77 12.91
CA LYS A 278 -0.14 22.09 12.34
C LYS A 278 -1.61 22.54 12.39
N LEU A 279 -2.56 21.59 12.37
CA LEU A 279 -3.99 21.86 12.45
C LEU A 279 -4.51 21.92 13.90
N ALA A 280 -3.77 21.41 14.86
CA ALA A 280 -4.13 21.43 16.29
C ALA A 280 -4.01 22.83 16.89
#